data_13d4bc49f57f8d9ccee7a02786b792ce
#
_entry.id   13d4bc49f57f8d9ccee7a02786b792ce
#
_cell.length_a   1.000
_cell.length_b   1.000
_cell.length_c   1.000
_cell.angle_alpha   90.00
_cell.angle_beta   90.00
_cell.angle_gamma   90.00
#
_symmetry.space_group_name_H-M   'P 1'
#
loop_
_entity.id
_entity.type
_entity.pdbx_description
1 polymer ?
#
loop_
_entity_poly.entity_id
_entity_poly.type
_entity_poly.pdbx_seq_one_letter_code
_entity_poly.pdbx_strand_id
1 'polypeptide(L)'
;MLSNVGGYIGVDPSNVAHNGLIKAKNLLLEYSDLRIAEFYKMPFEETKFENDSFDFAITSPPYFDVEKYDGENTSSKKFPSYDKWVNGFYMPLIQKTYNYLKKGCYFALQVGSQSYPLVKDGQEIATEVGFTIEDVRKFGEQKNSGLHNSNDEKNEKIIILKK
;
A
#
# COMPACT_ATOMS: atom_id res chain seq x y z
N MET A 1 5.16 -3.81 -20.37
CA MET A 1 5.42 -5.25 -20.45
C MET A 1 5.31 -5.80 -19.03
N LEU A 2 4.19 -6.43 -18.69
CA LEU A 2 3.96 -7.09 -17.39
C LEU A 2 4.52 -8.53 -17.42
N SER A 3 5.70 -8.67 -18.01
CA SER A 3 6.34 -9.97 -18.18
C SER A 3 6.77 -10.52 -16.81
N ASN A 4 6.34 -11.70 -16.50
CA ASN A 4 6.70 -12.55 -15.36
C ASN A 4 5.91 -12.40 -14.05
N VAL A 5 4.76 -11.72 -14.02
CA VAL A 5 3.84 -11.80 -12.87
C VAL A 5 2.89 -12.97 -13.09
N GLY A 6 3.08 -14.06 -12.35
CA GLY A 6 2.23 -15.27 -12.50
C GLY A 6 0.86 -15.14 -11.83
N GLY A 7 0.74 -14.27 -10.81
CA GLY A 7 -0.50 -14.02 -10.08
C GLY A 7 -0.52 -12.66 -9.41
N TYR A 8 -1.72 -12.15 -9.19
CA TYR A 8 -1.97 -10.88 -8.51
C TYR A 8 -3.10 -11.06 -7.49
N ILE A 9 -2.89 -10.57 -6.29
CA ILE A 9 -3.92 -10.48 -5.25
C ILE A 9 -4.06 -9.03 -4.81
N GLY A 10 -5.26 -8.48 -4.94
CA GLY A 10 -5.62 -7.13 -4.48
C GLY A 10 -6.58 -7.17 -3.30
N VAL A 11 -6.37 -6.26 -2.34
CA VAL A 11 -7.23 -6.12 -1.16
C VAL A 11 -7.65 -4.67 -1.02
N ASP A 12 -8.95 -4.40 -1.01
CA ASP A 12 -9.50 -3.06 -0.82
C ASP A 12 -10.90 -3.14 -0.20
N PRO A 13 -11.22 -2.43 0.88
CA PRO A 13 -12.54 -2.45 1.51
C PRO A 13 -13.60 -1.67 0.74
N SER A 14 -13.21 -0.80 -0.22
CA SER A 14 -14.12 0.06 -0.98
C SER A 14 -14.98 -0.74 -1.96
N ASN A 15 -16.29 -0.52 -1.93
CA ASN A 15 -17.21 -1.08 -2.93
C ASN A 15 -16.89 -0.59 -4.35
N VAL A 16 -16.55 0.69 -4.48
CA VAL A 16 -16.28 1.32 -5.78
C VAL A 16 -15.00 0.75 -6.37
N ALA A 17 -13.91 0.71 -5.59
CA ALA A 17 -12.63 0.15 -6.02
C ALA A 17 -12.78 -1.33 -6.36
N HIS A 18 -13.42 -2.13 -5.52
CA HIS A 18 -13.62 -3.57 -5.76
C HIS A 18 -14.39 -3.84 -7.05
N ASN A 19 -15.50 -3.12 -7.29
CA ASN A 19 -16.28 -3.29 -8.52
C ASN A 19 -15.47 -2.90 -9.78
N GLY A 20 -14.62 -1.88 -9.68
CA GLY A 20 -13.69 -1.49 -10.73
C GLY A 20 -12.66 -2.59 -11.02
N LEU A 21 -12.07 -3.15 -9.95
CA LEU A 21 -11.08 -4.23 -10.05
C LEU A 21 -11.67 -5.51 -10.64
N ILE A 22 -12.91 -5.88 -10.28
CA ILE A 22 -13.58 -7.04 -10.88
C ILE A 22 -13.80 -6.85 -12.39
N LYS A 23 -14.17 -5.64 -12.83
CA LYS A 23 -14.26 -5.33 -14.26
C LYS A 23 -12.90 -5.41 -14.97
N ALA A 24 -11.85 -4.88 -14.34
CA ALA A 24 -10.50 -4.92 -14.86
C ALA A 24 -9.90 -6.34 -14.88
N LYS A 25 -10.34 -7.22 -13.99
CA LYS A 25 -9.87 -8.61 -13.90
C LYS A 25 -9.97 -9.34 -15.25
N ASN A 26 -11.12 -9.27 -15.92
CA ASN A 26 -11.34 -9.96 -17.18
C ASN A 26 -10.40 -9.44 -18.26
N LEU A 27 -10.18 -8.11 -18.31
CA LEU A 27 -9.22 -7.50 -19.24
C LEU A 27 -7.79 -7.92 -18.91
N LEU A 28 -7.41 -7.94 -17.65
CA LEU A 28 -6.07 -8.37 -17.22
C LEU A 28 -5.79 -9.82 -17.61
N LEU A 29 -6.74 -10.73 -17.42
CA LEU A 29 -6.59 -12.14 -17.76
C LEU A 29 -6.60 -12.37 -19.28
N GLU A 30 -7.31 -11.53 -20.03
CA GLU A 30 -7.38 -11.62 -21.51
C GLU A 30 -6.12 -11.10 -22.20
N TYR A 31 -5.53 -9.99 -21.68
CA TYR A 31 -4.43 -9.26 -22.34
C TYR A 31 -3.08 -9.36 -21.63
N SER A 32 -2.93 -10.24 -20.65
CA SER A 32 -1.67 -10.45 -19.93
C SER A 32 -1.39 -11.93 -19.69
N ASP A 33 -0.14 -12.25 -19.34
CA ASP A 33 0.28 -13.60 -18.95
C ASP A 33 -0.12 -13.95 -17.50
N LEU A 34 -0.97 -13.14 -16.85
CA LEU A 34 -1.49 -13.40 -15.52
C LEU A 34 -2.36 -14.65 -15.54
N ARG A 35 -2.01 -15.63 -14.70
CA ARG A 35 -2.77 -16.87 -14.54
C ARG A 35 -3.83 -16.76 -13.45
N ILE A 36 -3.59 -15.90 -12.46
CA ILE A 36 -4.45 -15.71 -11.30
C ILE A 36 -4.60 -14.20 -11.05
N ALA A 37 -5.84 -13.75 -10.94
CA ALA A 37 -6.16 -12.41 -10.43
C ALA A 37 -7.31 -12.52 -9.44
N GLU A 38 -7.04 -12.27 -8.17
CA GLU A 38 -8.02 -12.33 -7.09
C GLU A 38 -8.13 -10.98 -6.40
N PHE A 39 -9.36 -10.59 -6.05
CA PHE A 39 -9.64 -9.33 -5.37
C PHE A 39 -10.53 -9.59 -4.15
N TYR A 40 -10.04 -9.20 -2.99
CA TYR A 40 -10.74 -9.35 -1.73
C TYR A 40 -11.29 -8.01 -1.28
N LYS A 41 -12.62 -7.96 -1.06
CA LYS A 41 -13.29 -6.78 -0.53
C LYS A 41 -13.30 -6.82 0.99
N MET A 42 -12.21 -6.42 1.60
CA MET A 42 -12.03 -6.40 3.04
C MET A 42 -10.91 -5.46 3.46
N PRO A 43 -10.87 -5.00 4.71
CA PRO A 43 -9.72 -4.30 5.26
C PRO A 43 -8.48 -5.19 5.28
N PHE A 44 -7.30 -4.63 4.96
CA PHE A 44 -6.08 -5.42 4.88
C PHE A 44 -5.68 -6.01 6.24
N GLU A 45 -5.91 -5.29 7.33
CA GLU A 45 -5.63 -5.75 8.69
C GLU A 45 -6.45 -6.99 9.10
N GLU A 46 -7.50 -7.32 8.34
CA GLU A 46 -8.34 -8.51 8.57
C GLU A 46 -7.95 -9.71 7.70
N THR A 47 -7.03 -9.53 6.74
CA THR A 47 -6.59 -10.62 5.85
C THR A 47 -5.91 -11.77 6.61
N LYS A 48 -5.99 -12.95 6.03
CA LYS A 48 -5.33 -14.17 6.53
C LYS A 48 -4.79 -14.95 5.33
N PHE A 49 -3.61 -14.53 4.86
CA PHE A 49 -2.88 -15.28 3.84
C PHE A 49 -1.85 -16.19 4.49
N GLU A 50 -1.37 -17.15 3.71
CA GLU A 50 -0.28 -18.02 4.12
C GLU A 50 1.03 -17.21 4.24
N ASN A 51 1.82 -17.50 5.28
CA ASN A 51 3.13 -16.88 5.44
C ASN A 51 4.08 -17.32 4.31
N ASP A 52 5.02 -16.45 3.97
CA ASP A 52 6.04 -16.71 2.94
C ASP A 52 5.45 -17.15 1.58
N SER A 53 4.29 -16.57 1.19
CA SER A 53 3.57 -16.93 -0.03
C SER A 53 3.74 -15.95 -1.18
N PHE A 54 4.12 -14.69 -0.89
CA PHE A 54 4.22 -13.64 -1.91
C PHE A 54 5.68 -13.28 -2.25
N ASP A 55 5.91 -12.98 -3.52
CA ASP A 55 7.22 -12.57 -4.05
C ASP A 55 7.42 -11.05 -4.06
N PHE A 56 6.33 -10.29 -3.96
CA PHE A 56 6.36 -8.83 -3.95
C PHE A 56 5.07 -8.27 -3.35
N ALA A 57 5.20 -7.16 -2.63
CA ALA A 57 4.06 -6.38 -2.15
C ALA A 57 4.22 -4.90 -2.51
N ILE A 58 3.12 -4.24 -2.81
CA ILE A 58 3.07 -2.78 -3.06
C ILE A 58 1.78 -2.22 -2.52
N THR A 59 1.85 -1.06 -1.88
CA THR A 59 0.67 -0.30 -1.48
C THR A 59 0.96 1.19 -1.33
N SER A 60 -0.09 1.98 -1.53
CA SER A 60 -0.21 3.36 -1.05
C SER A 60 -1.39 3.38 -0.10
N PRO A 61 -1.18 3.18 1.21
CA PRO A 61 -2.27 3.13 2.16
C PRO A 61 -2.91 4.52 2.34
N PRO A 62 -4.13 4.62 2.88
CA PRO A 62 -4.70 5.90 3.29
C PRO A 62 -3.73 6.67 4.22
N TYR A 63 -3.64 7.99 4.05
CA TYR A 63 -2.77 8.85 4.86
C TYR A 63 -3.52 9.41 6.08
N PHE A 64 -4.09 8.53 6.88
CA PHE A 64 -4.94 8.79 8.04
C PHE A 64 -6.20 9.60 7.65
N ASP A 65 -6.29 10.90 7.98
CA ASP A 65 -7.44 11.78 7.71
C ASP A 65 -7.22 12.73 6.52
N VAL A 66 -6.10 12.61 5.82
CA VAL A 66 -5.78 13.46 4.66
C VAL A 66 -6.71 13.18 3.49
N GLU A 67 -7.11 11.93 3.32
CA GLU A 67 -8.03 11.50 2.26
C GLU A 67 -9.37 11.09 2.84
N LYS A 68 -10.44 11.67 2.27
CA LYS A 68 -11.81 11.31 2.65
C LYS A 68 -12.32 10.22 1.73
N TYR A 69 -12.32 9.00 2.21
CA TYR A 69 -12.94 7.87 1.52
C TYR A 69 -14.41 7.72 1.89
N ASP A 70 -15.24 7.45 0.90
CA ASP A 70 -16.66 7.11 1.13
C ASP A 70 -16.78 5.69 1.70
N GLY A 71 -17.62 5.56 2.73
CA GLY A 71 -17.88 4.26 3.36
C GLY A 71 -17.71 4.28 4.88
N GLU A 72 -18.31 3.31 5.55
CA GLU A 72 -18.23 3.19 7.01
C GLU A 72 -16.96 2.48 7.49
N ASN A 73 -16.34 1.67 6.62
CA ASN A 73 -15.19 0.82 6.95
C ASN A 73 -13.84 1.43 6.56
N THR A 74 -13.71 2.76 6.59
CA THR A 74 -12.42 3.41 6.36
C THR A 74 -11.53 3.30 7.60
N SER A 75 -10.23 3.16 7.42
CA SER A 75 -9.28 3.03 8.52
C SER A 75 -9.33 4.24 9.49
N SER A 76 -9.53 5.45 8.97
CA SER A 76 -9.64 6.66 9.79
C SER A 76 -10.94 6.74 10.61
N LYS A 77 -12.03 6.17 10.13
CA LYS A 77 -13.29 6.06 10.91
C LYS A 77 -13.20 4.99 11.97
N LYS A 78 -12.58 3.85 11.65
CA LYS A 78 -12.38 2.74 12.59
C LYS A 78 -11.38 3.13 13.70
N PHE A 79 -10.37 3.94 13.36
CA PHE A 79 -9.33 4.40 14.26
C PHE A 79 -9.26 5.94 14.25
N PRO A 80 -10.03 6.64 15.13
CA PRO A 80 -10.29 8.08 14.99
C PRO A 80 -9.16 9.00 15.49
N SER A 81 -8.06 8.50 16.00
CA SER A 81 -6.84 9.28 16.31
C SER A 81 -5.64 8.68 15.62
N TYR A 82 -4.63 9.51 15.34
CA TYR A 82 -3.42 9.08 14.66
C TYR A 82 -2.76 7.88 15.34
N ASP A 83 -2.56 7.94 16.66
CA ASP A 83 -1.96 6.84 17.43
C ASP A 83 -2.79 5.55 17.33
N LYS A 84 -4.12 5.64 17.39
CA LYS A 84 -5.00 4.48 17.21
C LYS A 84 -4.93 3.95 15.78
N TRP A 85 -4.82 4.83 14.80
CA TRP A 85 -4.69 4.44 13.41
C TRP A 85 -3.33 3.78 13.13
N VAL A 86 -2.24 4.31 13.68
CA VAL A 86 -0.92 3.67 13.59
C VAL A 86 -0.97 2.26 14.17
N ASN A 87 -1.48 2.10 15.39
CA ASN A 87 -1.52 0.80 16.08
C ASN A 87 -2.55 -0.17 15.49
N GLY A 88 -3.69 0.32 15.01
CA GLY A 88 -4.80 -0.51 14.54
C GLY A 88 -4.78 -0.83 13.06
N PHE A 89 -4.08 -0.04 12.26
CA PHE A 89 -4.02 -0.19 10.80
C PHE A 89 -2.60 -0.21 10.25
N TYR A 90 -1.80 0.84 10.50
CA TYR A 90 -0.52 1.03 9.81
C TYR A 90 0.54 -0.01 10.23
N MET A 91 0.68 -0.24 11.53
CA MET A 91 1.54 -1.30 12.06
C MET A 91 1.07 -2.70 11.61
N PRO A 92 -0.21 -3.10 11.77
CA PRO A 92 -0.72 -4.36 11.23
C PRO A 92 -0.51 -4.54 9.73
N LEU A 93 -0.63 -3.47 8.93
CA LEU A 93 -0.35 -3.50 7.50
C LEU A 93 1.10 -3.95 7.24
N ILE A 94 2.07 -3.30 7.87
CA ILE A 94 3.49 -3.58 7.69
C ILE A 94 3.84 -4.97 8.24
N GLN A 95 3.36 -5.31 9.43
CA GLN A 95 3.61 -6.61 10.09
C GLN A 95 3.06 -7.79 9.27
N LYS A 96 1.83 -7.69 8.77
CA LYS A 96 1.23 -8.75 7.96
C LYS A 96 1.94 -8.88 6.62
N THR A 97 2.29 -7.77 5.99
CA THR A 97 3.07 -7.79 4.75
C THR A 97 4.40 -8.49 4.94
N TYR A 98 5.10 -8.23 6.06
CA TYR A 98 6.31 -8.95 6.41
C TYR A 98 6.07 -10.46 6.50
N ASN A 99 5.04 -10.88 7.25
CA ASN A 99 4.74 -12.29 7.43
C ASN A 99 4.43 -13.00 6.10
N TYR A 100 3.67 -12.34 5.22
CA TYR A 100 3.23 -12.90 3.94
C TYR A 100 4.33 -12.95 2.88
N LEU A 101 5.30 -12.05 2.90
CA LEU A 101 6.41 -12.04 1.95
C LEU A 101 7.38 -13.19 2.20
N LYS A 102 7.90 -13.77 1.13
CA LYS A 102 9.03 -14.70 1.17
C LYS A 102 10.32 -13.98 1.58
N LYS A 103 11.23 -14.71 2.20
CA LYS A 103 12.56 -14.19 2.55
C LYS A 103 13.32 -13.70 1.31
N GLY A 104 13.92 -12.54 1.41
CA GLY A 104 14.65 -11.88 0.32
C GLY A 104 13.76 -11.09 -0.64
N CYS A 105 12.44 -11.10 -0.47
CA CYS A 105 11.48 -10.38 -1.30
C CYS A 105 11.20 -8.97 -0.77
N TYR A 106 10.56 -8.14 -1.62
CA TYR A 106 10.46 -6.71 -1.42
C TYR A 106 9.04 -6.23 -1.19
N PHE A 107 8.94 -5.19 -0.37
CA PHE A 107 7.72 -4.40 -0.17
C PHE A 107 7.98 -2.95 -0.55
N ALA A 108 7.21 -2.42 -1.49
CA ALA A 108 7.20 -1.00 -1.86
C ALA A 108 6.05 -0.29 -1.13
N LEU A 109 6.39 0.52 -0.14
CA LEU A 109 5.43 1.29 0.66
C LEU A 109 5.48 2.75 0.23
N GLN A 110 4.45 3.22 -0.49
CA GLN A 110 4.32 4.62 -0.87
C GLN A 110 3.53 5.37 0.18
N VAL A 111 4.14 6.34 0.81
CA VAL A 111 3.53 7.19 1.85
C VAL A 111 4.06 8.61 1.80
N GLY A 112 3.24 9.56 2.23
CA GLY A 112 3.64 10.94 2.38
C GLY A 112 2.55 11.73 3.09
N SER A 113 2.95 12.68 3.91
CA SER A 113 2.02 13.62 4.54
C SER A 113 2.81 14.83 5.03
N GLN A 114 2.16 16.00 5.01
CA GLN A 114 2.68 17.19 5.66
C GLN A 114 2.24 17.28 7.13
N SER A 115 1.10 16.65 7.45
CA SER A 115 0.46 16.73 8.77
C SER A 115 0.91 15.64 9.74
N TYR A 116 1.36 14.49 9.20
CA TYR A 116 1.71 13.31 10.01
C TYR A 116 3.06 12.73 9.58
N PRO A 117 3.87 12.18 10.51
CA PRO A 117 5.20 11.65 10.21
C PRO A 117 5.18 10.25 9.58
N LEU A 118 4.26 9.99 8.62
CA LEU A 118 4.01 8.68 8.03
C LEU A 118 5.25 7.99 7.47
N VAL A 119 6.16 8.76 6.86
CA VAL A 119 7.41 8.21 6.31
C VAL A 119 8.31 7.72 7.44
N LYS A 120 8.46 8.53 8.51
CA LYS A 120 9.29 8.20 9.67
C LYS A 120 8.73 6.99 10.40
N ASP A 121 7.43 7.04 10.73
CA ASP A 121 6.75 5.96 11.46
C ASP A 121 6.77 4.66 10.65
N GLY A 122 6.58 4.73 9.32
CA GLY A 122 6.68 3.57 8.44
C GLY A 122 8.07 2.92 8.44
N GLN A 123 9.14 3.72 8.48
CA GLN A 123 10.51 3.22 8.57
C GLN A 123 10.81 2.59 9.94
N GLU A 124 10.36 3.23 11.03
CA GLU A 124 10.54 2.73 12.39
C GLU A 124 9.80 1.40 12.58
N ILE A 125 8.52 1.34 12.23
CA ILE A 125 7.70 0.12 12.30
C ILE A 125 8.30 -0.99 11.43
N ALA A 126 8.70 -0.67 10.20
CA ALA A 126 9.28 -1.67 9.30
C ALA A 126 10.56 -2.28 9.89
N THR A 127 11.42 -1.47 10.50
CA THR A 127 12.65 -1.92 11.15
C THR A 127 12.35 -2.78 12.38
N GLU A 128 11.39 -2.39 13.21
CA GLU A 128 10.96 -3.15 14.40
C GLU A 128 10.38 -4.52 14.00
N VAL A 129 9.66 -4.58 12.89
CA VAL A 129 9.06 -5.81 12.34
C VAL A 129 10.12 -6.75 11.79
N GLY A 130 11.28 -6.24 11.35
CA GLY A 130 12.39 -7.03 10.83
C GLY A 130 12.73 -6.78 9.35
N PHE A 131 12.11 -5.81 8.70
CA PHE A 131 12.53 -5.38 7.36
C PHE A 131 13.87 -4.66 7.38
N THR A 132 14.65 -4.84 6.33
CA THR A 132 15.77 -3.96 5.99
C THR A 132 15.27 -2.85 5.07
N ILE A 133 15.60 -1.60 5.37
CA ILE A 133 15.31 -0.47 4.47
C ILE A 133 16.41 -0.43 3.41
N GLU A 134 16.07 -0.80 2.18
CA GLU A 134 17.03 -0.80 1.05
C GLU A 134 17.15 0.58 0.41
N ASP A 135 16.04 1.33 0.31
CA ASP A 135 16.03 2.65 -0.32
C ASP A 135 14.81 3.48 0.11
N VAL A 136 14.92 4.80 0.00
CA VAL A 136 13.82 5.75 0.21
C VAL A 136 13.86 6.81 -0.90
N ARG A 137 12.95 6.71 -1.84
CA ARG A 137 12.89 7.59 -3.03
C ARG A 137 11.78 8.59 -2.94
N LYS A 138 12.01 9.80 -3.43
CA LYS A 138 10.92 10.75 -3.70
C LYS A 138 10.03 10.20 -4.82
N PHE A 139 8.72 10.29 -4.64
CA PHE A 139 7.75 9.93 -5.66
C PHE A 139 7.24 11.20 -6.34
N GLY A 140 7.39 11.28 -7.67
CA GLY A 140 6.78 12.33 -8.48
C GLY A 140 7.50 13.67 -8.46
N GLU A 141 8.76 13.74 -8.90
CA GLU A 141 9.27 14.99 -9.47
C GLU A 141 8.56 15.22 -10.81
N GLN A 142 7.41 15.91 -10.80
CA GLN A 142 6.89 16.51 -12.02
C GLN A 142 7.84 17.63 -12.43
N LYS A 143 8.64 17.39 -13.46
CA LYS A 143 9.32 18.45 -14.18
C LYS A 143 8.25 19.40 -14.72
N ASN A 144 8.19 20.59 -14.15
CA ASN A 144 7.48 21.79 -14.53
C ASN A 144 6.72 21.74 -15.87
N SER A 145 5.44 21.46 -15.85
CA SER A 145 4.50 22.11 -16.76
C SER A 145 4.06 23.40 -16.07
N GLY A 146 4.52 24.53 -16.56
CA GLY A 146 4.53 25.85 -15.93
C GLY A 146 3.20 26.50 -15.63
N LEU A 147 2.33 25.92 -14.79
CA LEU A 147 1.04 26.51 -14.43
C LEU A 147 0.58 26.25 -12.98
N HIS A 148 1.39 25.65 -12.13
CA HIS A 148 1.08 25.62 -10.69
C HIS A 148 2.32 25.96 -9.86
N ASN A 149 2.28 27.19 -9.28
CA ASN A 149 3.01 27.51 -8.07
C ASN A 149 2.43 26.67 -6.93
N SER A 150 2.76 25.40 -6.86
CA SER A 150 2.52 24.61 -5.68
C SER A 150 3.86 24.44 -4.95
N ASN A 151 4.04 25.25 -3.92
CA ASN A 151 4.95 24.95 -2.81
C ASN A 151 4.49 23.68 -2.03
N ASP A 152 3.57 22.92 -2.58
CA ASP A 152 3.17 21.60 -2.18
C ASP A 152 4.16 20.58 -2.76
N GLU A 153 5.37 20.58 -2.23
CA GLU A 153 6.14 19.35 -2.20
C GLU A 153 5.32 18.38 -1.34
N LYS A 154 4.41 17.67 -1.97
CA LYS A 154 3.85 16.45 -1.38
C LYS A 154 5.06 15.60 -1.07
N ASN A 155 5.42 15.49 0.21
CA ASN A 155 6.55 14.71 0.69
C ASN A 155 6.30 13.20 0.51
N GLU A 156 5.73 12.83 -0.63
CA GLU A 156 5.49 11.44 -0.98
C GLU A 156 6.82 10.73 -1.26
N LYS A 157 7.01 9.62 -0.62
CA LYS A 157 8.17 8.76 -0.80
C LYS A 157 7.73 7.32 -1.00
N ILE A 158 8.55 6.59 -1.73
CA ILE A 158 8.48 5.13 -1.76
C ILE A 158 9.60 4.61 -0.87
N ILE A 159 9.24 3.86 0.16
CA ILE A 159 10.15 3.13 1.02
C ILE A 159 10.26 1.72 0.45
N ILE A 160 11.45 1.33 0.05
CA ILE A 160 11.75 -0.02 -0.44
C ILE A 160 12.26 -0.84 0.73
N LEU A 161 11.49 -1.83 1.11
CA LEU A 161 11.72 -2.71 2.25
C LEU A 161 12.02 -4.13 1.76
N LYS A 162 12.98 -4.80 2.39
CA LYS A 162 13.36 -6.18 2.09
C LYS A 162 13.21 -7.06 3.34
N LYS A 163 12.53 -8.19 3.17
CA LYS A 163 12.42 -9.23 4.21
C LYS A 163 13.68 -10.08 4.32
#